data_c21402db42ee107619f6cab4d21740e9
#
_entry.id   c21402db42ee107619f6cab4d21740e9
#
_cell.length_a   1.000
_cell.length_b   1.000
_cell.length_c   1.000
_cell.angle_alpha   90.00
_cell.angle_beta   90.00
_cell.angle_gamma   90.00
#
_symmetry.space_group_name_H-M   'P 1'
#
loop_
_entity.id
_entity.type
_entity.pdbx_description
1 polymer ?
#
loop_
_entity_poly.entity_id
_entity_poly.type
_entity_poly.pdbx_seq_one_letter_code
_entity_poly.pdbx_strand_id
1 'polypeptide(L)'
;MRRLYSFLICLLAVVAMQAQIITTTPTFPTENDEVAIIFDATKGTAGLKGFTGDVYAHTGVITNQSTGSGDWKHAPTWGDNSAKYKLTSLGNDKWQLKITPNIREYYGVKDGETVEQLAFVFRSADKSKEGKDTGGKDIFVEVHTVGLTVRFDQPAEKENILIGTPLTIKASASTASALKLYVDAVEIATEANATTISKSHTFSTAGSYTLKVEATANGKTVSVTQEVTVLNGTSTSETMPKGVRPGINYVSDTEVTLVLQAPGKKYVYVVGDFNDWTPKADYQLKQDGEYFWVTLSGLTKGEEYAFQYLVDGSVYVADPYTDKVLDPWNDQYIESTTYPNLKPYPTGKAEGIVSVLQTGQAAYNWKVKNFERPASEKLVIYEMLIRDFTEEHTFNAAKEKLEYLKNLGVNAIELMPINEFEGNTSWGYNPSFYFAVDKYYGTKHDFRAF
;
A
#
# COMPACT_ATOMS: atom_id res chain seq x y z
N MET A 1 27.59 38.48 36.76
CA MET A 1 26.15 38.39 36.42
C MET A 1 26.03 38.00 34.95
N ARG A 2 25.90 36.70 34.66
CA ARG A 2 25.65 36.17 33.29
C ARG A 2 24.18 35.81 33.22
N ARG A 3 23.41 36.48 32.37
CA ARG A 3 22.02 36.19 32.10
C ARG A 3 21.96 35.02 31.11
N LEU A 4 21.43 33.88 31.57
CA LEU A 4 21.03 32.75 30.75
C LEU A 4 19.70 33.11 30.03
N TYR A 5 19.72 33.21 28.73
CA TYR A 5 18.49 33.24 27.92
C TYR A 5 18.14 31.81 27.58
N SER A 6 17.10 31.28 28.23
CA SER A 6 16.47 30.04 27.82
C SER A 6 15.63 30.33 26.58
N PHE A 7 16.07 29.83 25.42
CA PHE A 7 15.26 29.77 24.21
C PHE A 7 14.30 28.57 24.33
N LEU A 8 13.04 28.86 24.60
CA LEU A 8 11.95 27.89 24.53
C LEU A 8 11.58 27.72 23.06
N ILE A 9 12.13 26.68 22.39
CA ILE A 9 11.71 26.31 21.06
C ILE A 9 10.40 25.56 21.22
N CYS A 10 9.27 26.26 21.00
CA CYS A 10 7.98 25.61 20.74
C CYS A 10 8.08 24.89 19.40
N LEU A 11 8.26 23.59 19.45
CA LEU A 11 8.07 22.72 18.30
C LEU A 11 6.56 22.67 18.03
N LEU A 12 6.06 23.52 17.12
CA LEU A 12 4.75 23.39 16.53
C LEU A 12 4.79 22.11 15.67
N ALA A 13 4.29 21.00 16.20
CA ALA A 13 3.89 19.86 15.39
C ALA A 13 2.75 20.34 14.49
N VAL A 14 3.08 20.66 13.25
CA VAL A 14 2.06 20.84 12.20
C VAL A 14 1.50 19.45 11.94
N VAL A 15 0.40 19.11 12.62
CA VAL A 15 -0.46 18.00 12.20
C VAL A 15 -0.94 18.38 10.81
N ALA A 16 -0.40 17.74 9.80
CA ALA A 16 -0.89 17.87 8.44
C ALA A 16 -2.33 17.31 8.45
N MET A 17 -3.30 18.22 8.53
CA MET A 17 -4.68 17.88 8.18
C MET A 17 -4.64 17.33 6.76
N GLN A 18 -4.85 16.05 6.57
CA GLN A 18 -5.14 15.51 5.24
C GLN A 18 -6.50 16.07 4.83
N ALA A 19 -6.49 17.24 4.21
CA ALA A 19 -7.68 17.79 3.61
C ALA A 19 -8.03 16.93 2.40
N GLN A 20 -9.29 16.57 2.30
CA GLN A 20 -9.88 15.75 1.24
C GLN A 20 -9.46 16.26 -0.14
N ILE A 21 -9.02 15.36 -1.04
CA ILE A 21 -8.58 15.70 -2.41
C ILE A 21 -9.77 16.22 -3.21
N ILE A 22 -10.94 15.65 -3.00
CA ILE A 22 -12.20 16.05 -3.61
C ILE A 22 -13.20 16.48 -2.53
N THR A 23 -13.91 17.58 -2.78
CA THR A 23 -15.13 17.92 -2.05
C THR A 23 -16.30 17.98 -3.02
N THR A 24 -17.48 17.59 -2.56
CA THR A 24 -18.71 17.54 -3.36
C THR A 24 -19.79 18.49 -2.84
N THR A 25 -20.60 18.97 -3.75
CA THR A 25 -21.86 19.63 -3.43
C THR A 25 -22.97 18.99 -4.26
N PRO A 26 -23.97 18.32 -3.65
CA PRO A 26 -24.16 18.09 -2.21
C PRO A 26 -23.05 17.23 -1.58
N THR A 27 -22.90 17.34 -0.26
CA THR A 27 -21.88 16.58 0.52
C THR A 27 -22.14 15.06 0.50
N PHE A 28 -23.39 14.66 0.36
CA PHE A 28 -23.84 13.27 0.22
C PHE A 28 -24.58 13.14 -1.12
N PRO A 29 -23.88 13.07 -2.25
CA PRO A 29 -24.51 12.96 -3.55
C PRO A 29 -25.27 11.65 -3.69
N THR A 30 -26.46 11.71 -4.25
CA THR A 30 -27.20 10.55 -4.73
C THR A 30 -27.11 10.46 -6.26
N GLU A 31 -27.41 9.32 -6.84
CA GLU A 31 -27.33 9.14 -8.30
C GLU A 31 -28.25 10.07 -9.10
N ASN A 32 -29.25 10.69 -8.43
CA ASN A 32 -30.22 11.61 -9.02
C ASN A 32 -29.88 13.08 -8.83
N ASP A 33 -28.75 13.39 -8.19
CA ASP A 33 -28.35 14.77 -7.91
C ASP A 33 -27.47 15.34 -9.03
N GLU A 34 -27.61 16.65 -9.29
CA GLU A 34 -26.56 17.46 -9.87
C GLU A 34 -25.42 17.60 -8.86
N VAL A 35 -24.18 17.37 -9.30
CA VAL A 35 -23.02 17.36 -8.39
C VAL A 35 -21.91 18.28 -8.90
N ALA A 36 -21.46 19.17 -8.00
CA ALA A 36 -20.22 19.91 -8.22
C ALA A 36 -19.07 19.16 -7.51
N ILE A 37 -18.07 18.77 -8.28
CA ILE A 37 -16.82 18.15 -7.81
C ILE A 37 -15.75 19.24 -7.76
N ILE A 38 -15.15 19.48 -6.58
CA ILE A 38 -14.03 20.41 -6.42
C ILE A 38 -12.79 19.58 -6.11
N PHE A 39 -11.84 19.58 -7.04
CA PHE A 39 -10.54 18.94 -6.92
C PHE A 39 -9.50 19.94 -6.40
N ASP A 40 -8.77 19.57 -5.34
CA ASP A 40 -7.64 20.31 -4.78
C ASP A 40 -6.33 19.68 -5.27
N ALA A 41 -5.71 20.30 -6.27
CA ALA A 41 -4.49 19.80 -6.90
C ALA A 41 -3.24 19.85 -6.00
N THR A 42 -3.33 20.43 -4.80
CA THR A 42 -2.25 20.42 -3.81
C THR A 42 -2.19 19.11 -3.01
N LYS A 43 -3.19 18.24 -3.16
CA LYS A 43 -3.40 17.01 -2.41
C LYS A 43 -3.06 15.77 -3.23
N GLY A 44 -3.09 14.59 -2.59
CA GLY A 44 -2.76 13.33 -3.21
C GLY A 44 -1.34 13.33 -3.76
N THR A 45 -1.18 12.95 -5.03
CA THR A 45 0.12 13.00 -5.72
C THR A 45 0.63 14.42 -5.97
N ALA A 46 -0.22 15.43 -5.82
CA ALA A 46 0.08 16.84 -6.14
C ALA A 46 0.65 17.07 -7.57
N GLY A 47 0.42 16.14 -8.50
CA GLY A 47 1.00 16.19 -9.85
C GLY A 47 0.47 17.32 -10.73
N LEU A 48 -0.66 17.96 -10.35
CA LEU A 48 -1.23 19.15 -11.01
C LEU A 48 -1.07 20.43 -10.17
N LYS A 49 -0.33 20.41 -9.08
CA LYS A 49 -0.05 21.60 -8.26
C LYS A 49 0.69 22.65 -9.08
N GLY A 50 0.21 23.89 -9.06
CA GLY A 50 0.77 25.01 -9.82
C GLY A 50 0.54 24.93 -11.33
N PHE A 51 -0.25 23.99 -11.83
CA PHE A 51 -0.56 23.87 -13.26
C PHE A 51 -1.58 24.91 -13.69
N THR A 52 -1.30 25.63 -14.77
CA THR A 52 -2.13 26.75 -15.27
C THR A 52 -2.85 26.45 -16.59
N GLY A 53 -2.57 25.29 -17.21
CA GLY A 53 -3.23 24.86 -18.44
C GLY A 53 -4.60 24.22 -18.19
N ASP A 54 -5.22 23.73 -19.26
CA ASP A 54 -6.52 23.05 -19.18
C ASP A 54 -6.40 21.70 -18.44
N VAL A 55 -7.30 21.49 -17.47
CA VAL A 55 -7.43 20.23 -16.70
C VAL A 55 -8.71 19.52 -17.10
N TYR A 56 -8.61 18.21 -17.26
CA TYR A 56 -9.71 17.31 -17.62
C TYR A 56 -9.84 16.19 -16.60
N ALA A 57 -11.06 15.71 -16.40
CA ALA A 57 -11.33 14.50 -15.66
C ALA A 57 -11.39 13.31 -16.62
N HIS A 58 -10.57 12.28 -16.38
CA HIS A 58 -10.93 10.94 -16.79
C HIS A 58 -11.80 10.38 -15.67
N THR A 59 -13.06 10.08 -15.95
CA THR A 59 -14.04 9.75 -14.91
C THR A 59 -15.04 8.71 -15.40
N GLY A 60 -15.45 7.84 -14.51
CA GLY A 60 -16.45 6.83 -14.71
C GLY A 60 -17.20 6.55 -13.41
N VAL A 61 -17.94 5.47 -13.35
CA VAL A 61 -18.68 5.04 -12.17
C VAL A 61 -18.35 3.59 -11.80
N ILE A 62 -18.34 3.30 -10.51
CA ILE A 62 -18.44 1.95 -9.98
C ILE A 62 -19.92 1.70 -9.73
N THR A 63 -20.43 0.59 -10.23
CA THR A 63 -21.83 0.20 -10.11
C THR A 63 -21.93 -1.17 -9.44
N ASN A 64 -23.14 -1.57 -9.05
CA ASN A 64 -23.44 -2.92 -8.58
C ASN A 64 -23.05 -4.05 -9.58
N GLN A 65 -22.63 -3.71 -10.82
CA GLN A 65 -22.15 -4.63 -11.83
C GLN A 65 -20.64 -4.61 -12.00
N SER A 66 -19.93 -3.75 -11.26
CA SER A 66 -18.47 -3.67 -11.28
C SER A 66 -17.87 -4.83 -10.48
N THR A 67 -16.80 -5.42 -11.00
CA THR A 67 -16.10 -6.55 -10.37
C THR A 67 -15.03 -6.12 -9.38
N GLY A 68 -14.75 -4.82 -9.29
CA GLY A 68 -13.79 -4.21 -8.38
C GLY A 68 -13.56 -2.74 -8.71
N SER A 69 -12.74 -2.06 -7.91
CA SER A 69 -12.45 -0.62 -8.06
C SER A 69 -11.77 -0.23 -9.38
N GLY A 70 -11.15 -1.17 -10.08
CA GLY A 70 -10.58 -0.94 -11.43
C GLY A 70 -11.58 -1.12 -12.57
N ASP A 71 -12.78 -1.65 -12.31
CA ASP A 71 -13.81 -1.93 -13.34
C ASP A 71 -14.77 -0.74 -13.45
N TRP A 72 -14.27 0.37 -13.98
CA TRP A 72 -15.04 1.59 -14.20
C TRP A 72 -16.03 1.41 -15.34
N LYS A 73 -17.32 1.61 -15.08
CA LYS A 73 -18.37 1.63 -16.09
C LYS A 73 -18.54 3.05 -16.63
N HIS A 74 -19.00 3.15 -17.87
CA HIS A 74 -19.34 4.41 -18.54
C HIS A 74 -18.20 5.45 -18.59
N ALA A 75 -16.94 5.02 -18.46
CA ALA A 75 -15.79 5.89 -18.60
C ALA A 75 -15.51 6.20 -20.08
N PRO A 76 -15.07 7.43 -20.43
CA PRO A 76 -14.64 7.76 -21.79
C PRO A 76 -13.32 7.06 -22.13
N THR A 77 -12.92 7.13 -23.39
CA THR A 77 -11.56 6.75 -23.79
C THR A 77 -10.54 7.63 -23.07
N TRP A 78 -9.43 7.04 -22.64
CA TRP A 78 -8.33 7.77 -22.01
C TRP A 78 -7.83 8.90 -22.90
N GLY A 79 -7.82 10.12 -22.37
CA GLY A 79 -7.37 11.30 -23.11
C GLY A 79 -8.49 12.08 -23.80
N ASP A 80 -9.77 11.77 -23.58
CA ASP A 80 -10.90 12.54 -24.07
C ASP A 80 -10.88 13.96 -23.50
N ASN A 81 -10.68 14.97 -24.37
CA ASN A 81 -10.65 16.40 -24.07
C ASN A 81 -11.96 17.09 -24.43
N SER A 82 -13.07 16.38 -24.50
CA SER A 82 -14.37 17.01 -24.73
C SER A 82 -14.76 17.97 -23.59
N ALA A 83 -15.56 18.98 -23.92
CA ALA A 83 -16.00 20.00 -22.95
C ALA A 83 -16.72 19.41 -21.74
N LYS A 84 -17.34 18.23 -21.89
CA LYS A 84 -18.03 17.50 -20.83
C LYS A 84 -17.10 17.20 -19.63
N TYR A 85 -15.83 16.91 -19.90
CA TYR A 85 -14.86 16.49 -18.89
C TYR A 85 -13.87 17.60 -18.49
N LYS A 86 -14.00 18.80 -19.09
CA LYS A 86 -13.14 19.93 -18.80
C LYS A 86 -13.50 20.57 -17.45
N LEU A 87 -12.49 20.77 -16.60
CA LEU A 87 -12.67 21.47 -15.34
C LEU A 87 -12.51 22.98 -15.50
N THR A 88 -13.23 23.71 -14.66
CA THR A 88 -13.07 25.17 -14.53
C THR A 88 -12.13 25.48 -13.37
N SER A 89 -11.12 26.31 -13.58
CA SER A 89 -10.23 26.75 -12.50
C SER A 89 -10.98 27.68 -11.54
N LEU A 90 -10.83 27.41 -10.25
CA LEU A 90 -11.33 28.26 -9.17
C LEU A 90 -10.22 29.11 -8.53
N GLY A 91 -8.98 29.00 -9.04
CA GLY A 91 -7.79 29.59 -8.43
C GLY A 91 -7.26 28.76 -7.26
N ASN A 92 -6.08 29.12 -6.74
CA ASN A 92 -5.42 28.45 -5.62
C ASN A 92 -5.33 26.92 -5.78
N ASP A 93 -4.97 26.44 -6.96
CA ASP A 93 -4.87 25.02 -7.30
C ASP A 93 -6.18 24.22 -7.15
N LYS A 94 -7.33 24.89 -7.18
CA LYS A 94 -8.64 24.23 -7.13
C LYS A 94 -9.34 24.28 -8.47
N TRP A 95 -9.97 23.16 -8.80
CA TRP A 95 -10.62 22.94 -10.08
C TRP A 95 -12.01 22.34 -9.89
N GLN A 96 -13.00 22.79 -10.67
CA GLN A 96 -14.38 22.33 -10.58
C GLN A 96 -14.82 21.59 -11.82
N LEU A 97 -15.40 20.40 -11.65
CA LEU A 97 -16.21 19.69 -12.63
C LEU A 97 -17.68 19.76 -12.19
N LYS A 98 -18.59 20.04 -13.11
CA LYS A 98 -20.04 19.96 -12.89
C LYS A 98 -20.60 18.73 -13.58
N ILE A 99 -21.25 17.87 -12.80
CA ILE A 99 -21.97 16.70 -13.28
C ILE A 99 -23.44 17.10 -13.33
N THR A 100 -23.95 17.34 -14.53
CA THR A 100 -25.32 17.85 -14.79
C THR A 100 -25.99 17.06 -15.90
N PRO A 101 -27.30 16.86 -15.90
CA PRO A 101 -28.28 17.34 -14.91
C PRO A 101 -28.28 16.48 -13.61
N ASN A 102 -27.80 15.23 -13.67
CA ASN A 102 -27.61 14.34 -12.54
C ASN A 102 -26.54 13.28 -12.91
N ILE A 103 -26.10 12.49 -11.92
CA ILE A 103 -25.07 11.46 -12.11
C ILE A 103 -25.51 10.44 -13.16
N ARG A 104 -26.75 9.88 -13.07
CA ARG A 104 -27.21 8.85 -14.00
C ARG A 104 -27.17 9.30 -15.45
N GLU A 105 -27.71 10.47 -15.73
CA GLU A 105 -27.75 11.02 -17.11
C GLU A 105 -26.35 11.44 -17.59
N TYR A 106 -25.54 12.05 -16.73
CA TYR A 106 -24.18 12.44 -17.09
C TYR A 106 -23.33 11.26 -17.54
N TYR A 107 -23.40 10.13 -16.86
CA TYR A 107 -22.64 8.93 -17.21
C TYR A 107 -23.38 8.00 -18.17
N GLY A 108 -24.67 8.20 -18.41
CA GLY A 108 -25.48 7.31 -19.23
C GLY A 108 -25.72 5.94 -18.57
N VAL A 109 -25.92 5.97 -17.25
CA VAL A 109 -26.18 4.76 -16.45
C VAL A 109 -27.49 4.11 -16.86
N LYS A 110 -27.47 2.80 -17.12
CA LYS A 110 -28.61 2.06 -17.66
C LYS A 110 -29.58 1.66 -16.55
N ASP A 111 -30.81 1.28 -16.96
CA ASP A 111 -31.77 0.68 -16.05
C ASP A 111 -31.22 -0.62 -15.45
N GLY A 112 -31.41 -0.78 -14.13
CA GLY A 112 -30.91 -1.93 -13.39
C GLY A 112 -29.45 -1.77 -12.86
N GLU A 113 -28.73 -0.72 -13.29
CA GLU A 113 -27.46 -0.34 -12.68
C GLU A 113 -27.71 0.64 -11.53
N THR A 114 -27.03 0.45 -10.40
CA THR A 114 -26.99 1.37 -9.27
C THR A 114 -25.57 1.91 -9.12
N VAL A 115 -25.40 3.22 -9.05
CA VAL A 115 -24.11 3.85 -8.89
C VAL A 115 -23.70 3.81 -7.42
N GLU A 116 -22.53 3.24 -7.14
CA GLU A 116 -21.97 3.13 -5.80
C GLU A 116 -20.88 4.18 -5.56
N GLN A 117 -20.05 4.45 -6.58
CA GLN A 117 -18.99 5.46 -6.50
C GLN A 117 -18.79 6.17 -7.84
N LEU A 118 -18.33 7.42 -7.79
CA LEU A 118 -17.70 8.12 -8.91
C LEU A 118 -16.21 7.88 -8.83
N ALA A 119 -15.56 7.64 -9.97
CA ALA A 119 -14.14 7.39 -10.07
C ALA A 119 -13.46 8.48 -10.89
N PHE A 120 -12.25 8.94 -10.48
CA PHE A 120 -11.54 10.04 -11.11
C PHE A 120 -10.04 9.82 -11.21
N VAL A 121 -9.47 10.24 -12.35
CA VAL A 121 -8.10 10.69 -12.52
C VAL A 121 -8.16 12.07 -13.18
N PHE A 122 -7.59 13.09 -12.55
CA PHE A 122 -7.48 14.41 -13.17
C PHE A 122 -6.18 14.50 -13.96
N ARG A 123 -6.19 15.16 -15.10
CA ARG A 123 -5.02 15.23 -15.98
C ARG A 123 -4.93 16.52 -16.79
N SER A 124 -3.72 16.84 -17.24
CA SER A 124 -3.50 17.86 -18.26
C SER A 124 -4.05 17.42 -19.63
N ALA A 125 -4.29 18.37 -20.52
CA ALA A 125 -4.80 18.11 -21.87
C ALA A 125 -3.89 17.17 -22.67
N ASP A 126 -2.57 17.31 -22.52
CA ASP A 126 -1.53 16.50 -23.19
C ASP A 126 -1.23 15.18 -22.47
N LYS A 127 -1.86 14.91 -21.34
CA LYS A 127 -1.69 13.70 -20.50
C LYS A 127 -0.30 13.60 -19.83
N SER A 128 0.50 14.64 -19.84
CA SER A 128 1.84 14.64 -19.24
C SER A 128 1.83 14.78 -17.71
N LYS A 129 0.70 15.23 -17.14
CA LYS A 129 0.51 15.44 -15.70
C LYS A 129 -0.80 14.83 -15.25
N GLU A 130 -0.76 14.21 -14.06
CA GLU A 130 -1.93 13.57 -13.44
C GLU A 130 -2.08 13.98 -11.98
N GLY A 131 -3.33 14.16 -11.55
CA GLY A 131 -3.74 14.33 -10.16
C GLY A 131 -4.48 13.08 -9.71
N LYS A 132 -3.88 12.32 -8.81
CA LYS A 132 -4.38 11.06 -8.24
C LYS A 132 -4.34 11.12 -6.72
N ASP A 133 -4.90 10.12 -6.08
CA ASP A 133 -4.79 9.97 -4.63
C ASP A 133 -3.37 9.60 -4.20
N THR A 134 -3.13 9.62 -2.91
CA THR A 134 -1.86 9.24 -2.28
C THR A 134 -1.43 7.85 -2.74
N GLY A 135 -0.15 7.71 -3.06
CA GLY A 135 0.38 6.46 -3.62
C GLY A 135 0.02 6.20 -5.09
N GLY A 136 -0.51 7.22 -5.82
CA GLY A 136 -0.84 7.09 -7.23
C GLY A 136 -2.15 6.32 -7.50
N LYS A 137 -2.97 6.12 -6.47
CA LYS A 137 -4.28 5.48 -6.57
C LYS A 137 -5.30 6.40 -7.26
N ASP A 138 -6.32 5.80 -7.84
CA ASP A 138 -7.46 6.55 -8.38
C ASP A 138 -8.28 7.16 -7.24
N ILE A 139 -9.03 8.23 -7.54
CA ILE A 139 -9.81 8.96 -6.55
C ILE A 139 -11.26 8.51 -6.64
N PHE A 140 -11.89 8.15 -5.52
CA PHE A 140 -13.27 7.72 -5.47
C PHE A 140 -14.12 8.65 -4.61
N VAL A 141 -15.38 8.84 -5.00
CA VAL A 141 -16.41 9.58 -4.28
C VAL A 141 -17.64 8.69 -4.13
N GLU A 142 -18.06 8.44 -2.89
CA GLU A 142 -19.25 7.63 -2.63
C GLU A 142 -20.52 8.30 -3.14
N VAL A 143 -21.39 7.50 -3.73
CA VAL A 143 -22.76 7.89 -4.12
C VAL A 143 -23.73 7.20 -3.16
N HIS A 144 -24.56 8.00 -2.52
CA HIS A 144 -25.42 7.56 -1.42
C HIS A 144 -26.84 7.24 -1.89
N THR A 145 -27.52 6.37 -1.15
CA THR A 145 -28.96 6.18 -1.34
C THR A 145 -29.74 7.36 -0.75
N VAL A 146 -30.92 7.63 -1.31
CA VAL A 146 -31.80 8.69 -0.78
C VAL A 146 -32.19 8.39 0.67
N GLY A 147 -32.02 9.35 1.55
CA GLY A 147 -32.44 9.26 2.95
C GLY A 147 -31.39 9.72 3.96
N LEU A 148 -31.63 9.37 5.25
CA LEU A 148 -30.66 9.66 6.30
C LEU A 148 -29.40 8.82 6.11
N THR A 149 -28.26 9.50 5.99
CA THR A 149 -26.91 8.91 5.85
C THR A 149 -25.95 9.63 6.78
N VAL A 150 -24.93 8.93 7.28
CA VAL A 150 -23.87 9.49 8.13
C VAL A 150 -22.52 8.92 7.70
N ARG A 151 -21.45 9.73 7.85
CA ARG A 151 -20.09 9.31 7.57
C ARG A 151 -19.09 9.97 8.51
N PHE A 152 -17.92 9.38 8.66
CA PHE A 152 -16.76 10.07 9.23
C PHE A 152 -16.16 11.03 8.18
N ASP A 153 -15.84 12.26 8.63
CA ASP A 153 -14.99 13.20 7.88
C ASP A 153 -13.53 13.09 8.34
N GLN A 154 -13.32 12.68 9.60
CA GLN A 154 -12.05 12.46 10.28
C GLN A 154 -12.22 11.42 11.40
N PRO A 155 -11.19 10.59 11.68
CA PRO A 155 -9.93 10.42 10.92
C PRO A 155 -10.15 9.76 9.55
N ALA A 156 -9.10 9.68 8.73
CA ALA A 156 -9.12 8.84 7.54
C ALA A 156 -9.19 7.35 7.94
N GLU A 157 -9.65 6.50 7.05
CA GLU A 157 -9.65 5.05 7.29
C GLU A 157 -8.21 4.54 7.54
N LYS A 158 -8.08 3.63 8.50
CA LYS A 158 -6.80 3.00 8.87
C LYS A 158 -5.69 3.99 9.29
N GLU A 159 -6.05 5.13 9.85
CA GLU A 159 -5.07 6.07 10.38
C GLU A 159 -4.36 5.50 11.61
N ASN A 160 -3.02 5.56 11.62
CA ASN A 160 -2.20 5.19 12.76
C ASN A 160 -1.96 6.42 13.65
N ILE A 161 -2.26 6.30 14.93
CA ILE A 161 -2.19 7.40 15.89
C ILE A 161 -1.23 7.03 17.00
N LEU A 162 -0.46 7.99 17.52
CA LEU A 162 0.39 7.75 18.67
C LEU A 162 -0.38 7.95 19.99
N ILE A 163 -0.05 7.14 21.00
CA ILE A 163 -0.50 7.36 22.38
C ILE A 163 -0.28 8.81 22.79
N GLY A 164 -1.28 9.41 23.45
CA GLY A 164 -1.22 10.76 23.96
C GLY A 164 -1.40 11.86 22.90
N THR A 165 -1.52 11.51 21.63
CA THR A 165 -1.81 12.47 20.56
C THR A 165 -3.32 12.71 20.47
N PRO A 166 -3.80 13.97 20.55
CA PRO A 166 -5.21 14.27 20.34
C PRO A 166 -5.65 13.95 18.91
N LEU A 167 -6.68 13.11 18.78
CA LEU A 167 -7.34 12.80 17.52
C LEU A 167 -8.63 13.62 17.41
N THR A 168 -8.81 14.32 16.30
CA THR A 168 -10.10 14.91 15.98
C THR A 168 -10.99 13.85 15.33
N ILE A 169 -12.11 13.52 15.97
CA ILE A 169 -13.16 12.66 15.41
C ILE A 169 -14.27 13.58 14.94
N LYS A 170 -14.53 13.61 13.64
CA LYS A 170 -15.56 14.43 13.02
C LYS A 170 -16.42 13.59 12.10
N ALA A 171 -17.72 13.82 12.15
CA ALA A 171 -18.69 13.14 11.30
C ALA A 171 -19.75 14.10 10.80
N SER A 172 -20.35 13.78 9.66
CA SER A 172 -21.42 14.54 9.01
C SER A 172 -22.60 13.63 8.69
N ALA A 173 -23.83 14.21 8.78
CA ALA A 173 -25.06 13.56 8.36
C ALA A 173 -25.72 14.32 7.21
N SER A 174 -26.45 13.60 6.35
CA SER A 174 -27.12 14.15 5.15
C SER A 174 -28.26 15.12 5.50
N THR A 175 -28.79 15.06 6.72
CA THR A 175 -29.84 15.95 7.22
C THR A 175 -29.64 16.20 8.71
N ALA A 176 -30.26 17.29 9.24
CA ALA A 176 -30.22 17.59 10.66
C ALA A 176 -30.78 16.44 11.50
N SER A 177 -29.98 15.95 12.43
CA SER A 177 -30.19 14.72 13.18
C SER A 177 -29.72 14.86 14.62
N ALA A 178 -30.16 13.96 15.49
CA ALA A 178 -29.48 13.72 16.76
C ALA A 178 -28.23 12.87 16.43
N LEU A 179 -27.05 13.44 16.66
CA LEU A 179 -25.75 12.81 16.36
C LEU A 179 -25.06 12.35 17.64
N LYS A 180 -24.44 11.18 17.62
CA LYS A 180 -23.65 10.63 18.73
C LYS A 180 -22.36 10.04 18.22
N LEU A 181 -21.26 10.29 18.94
CA LEU A 181 -19.96 9.69 18.70
C LEU A 181 -19.60 8.74 19.84
N TYR A 182 -19.01 7.60 19.48
CA TYR A 182 -18.57 6.56 20.41
C TYR A 182 -17.13 6.13 20.11
N VAL A 183 -16.43 5.73 21.17
CA VAL A 183 -15.18 4.96 21.15
C VAL A 183 -15.41 3.68 21.94
N ASP A 184 -15.24 2.52 21.34
CA ASP A 184 -15.50 1.19 21.97
C ASP A 184 -16.83 1.13 22.71
N ALA A 185 -17.90 1.57 22.07
CA ALA A 185 -19.24 1.66 22.63
C ALA A 185 -19.45 2.70 23.76
N VAL A 186 -18.43 3.46 24.15
CA VAL A 186 -18.57 4.57 25.13
C VAL A 186 -18.91 5.85 24.38
N GLU A 187 -20.04 6.48 24.69
CA GLU A 187 -20.42 7.77 24.12
C GLU A 187 -19.45 8.87 24.58
N ILE A 188 -18.83 9.56 23.61
CA ILE A 188 -17.85 10.64 23.86
C ILE A 188 -18.38 12.03 23.50
N ALA A 189 -19.41 12.10 22.65
CA ALA A 189 -20.07 13.36 22.27
C ALA A 189 -21.49 13.10 21.77
N THR A 190 -22.38 14.11 21.95
CA THR A 190 -23.73 14.13 21.39
C THR A 190 -24.11 15.56 20.96
N GLU A 191 -24.81 15.66 19.83
CA GLU A 191 -25.37 16.91 19.30
C GLU A 191 -26.81 16.67 18.90
N ALA A 192 -27.69 17.65 19.19
CA ALA A 192 -29.08 17.58 18.83
C ALA A 192 -29.37 18.46 17.60
N ASN A 193 -30.16 17.95 16.64
CA ASN A 193 -30.58 18.68 15.44
C ASN A 193 -29.41 19.32 14.66
N ALA A 194 -28.35 18.57 14.47
CA ALA A 194 -27.12 19.00 13.78
C ALA A 194 -26.83 18.16 12.53
N THR A 195 -26.10 18.72 11.58
CA THR A 195 -25.58 17.99 10.40
C THR A 195 -24.14 17.57 10.59
N THR A 196 -23.47 18.04 11.64
CA THR A 196 -22.07 17.69 11.94
C THR A 196 -21.87 17.54 13.43
N ILE A 197 -20.94 16.64 13.81
CA ILE A 197 -20.45 16.46 15.18
C ILE A 197 -18.95 16.36 15.16
N SER A 198 -18.28 16.93 16.17
CA SER A 198 -16.82 16.88 16.27
C SER A 198 -16.37 16.79 17.72
N LYS A 199 -15.38 15.92 17.99
CA LYS A 199 -14.78 15.76 19.31
C LYS A 199 -13.29 15.47 19.17
N SER A 200 -12.46 16.14 19.97
CA SER A 200 -11.09 15.72 20.21
C SER A 200 -11.05 14.62 21.28
N HIS A 201 -10.40 13.50 20.97
CA HIS A 201 -10.21 12.38 21.89
C HIS A 201 -8.72 12.01 21.97
N THR A 202 -8.25 11.60 23.16
CA THR A 202 -6.85 11.21 23.37
C THR A 202 -6.82 9.80 23.97
N PHE A 203 -6.12 8.90 23.30
CA PHE A 203 -5.95 7.52 23.75
C PHE A 203 -4.76 7.40 24.69
N SER A 204 -4.93 6.71 25.82
CA SER A 204 -3.89 6.50 26.83
C SER A 204 -3.15 5.18 26.70
N THR A 205 -3.65 4.26 25.89
CA THR A 205 -3.06 2.92 25.68
C THR A 205 -2.99 2.59 24.19
N ALA A 206 -1.98 1.79 23.80
CA ALA A 206 -1.89 1.26 22.45
C ALA A 206 -2.93 0.16 22.23
N GLY A 207 -3.43 0.06 21.00
CA GLY A 207 -4.44 -0.94 20.64
C GLY A 207 -5.27 -0.52 19.45
N SER A 208 -6.19 -1.38 19.03
CA SER A 208 -7.22 -1.06 18.05
C SER A 208 -8.48 -0.60 18.77
N TYR A 209 -9.09 0.47 18.28
CA TYR A 209 -10.31 1.07 18.82
C TYR A 209 -11.34 1.23 17.73
N THR A 210 -12.59 0.92 18.04
CA THR A 210 -13.71 1.13 17.12
C THR A 210 -14.34 2.50 17.37
N LEU A 211 -14.28 3.38 16.39
CA LEU A 211 -15.07 4.59 16.35
C LEU A 211 -16.45 4.29 15.77
N LYS A 212 -17.52 4.85 16.36
CA LYS A 212 -18.87 4.72 15.83
C LYS A 212 -19.54 6.09 15.84
N VAL A 213 -20.23 6.42 14.76
CA VAL A 213 -21.15 7.56 14.69
C VAL A 213 -22.56 7.05 14.45
N GLU A 214 -23.51 7.60 15.18
CA GLU A 214 -24.96 7.39 14.97
C GLU A 214 -25.64 8.70 14.61
N ALA A 215 -26.58 8.64 13.67
CA ALA A 215 -27.46 9.73 13.32
C ALA A 215 -28.92 9.25 13.42
N THR A 216 -29.75 10.01 14.13
CA THR A 216 -31.18 9.70 14.28
C THR A 216 -32.02 10.90 13.85
N ALA A 217 -32.90 10.69 12.86
CA ALA A 217 -33.88 11.69 12.39
C ALA A 217 -35.18 10.99 11.97
N ASN A 218 -36.33 11.61 12.24
CA ASN A 218 -37.64 11.10 11.84
C ASN A 218 -37.90 9.63 12.25
N GLY A 219 -37.43 9.25 13.45
CA GLY A 219 -37.57 7.86 13.96
C GLY A 219 -36.69 6.82 13.32
N LYS A 220 -35.79 7.19 12.38
CA LYS A 220 -34.82 6.31 11.76
C LYS A 220 -33.42 6.59 12.37
N THR A 221 -32.69 5.52 12.70
CA THR A 221 -31.30 5.59 13.11
C THR A 221 -30.40 4.87 12.09
N VAL A 222 -29.31 5.51 11.71
CA VAL A 222 -28.23 4.94 10.90
C VAL A 222 -26.91 5.09 11.62
N SER A 223 -25.94 4.19 11.36
CA SER A 223 -24.62 4.27 11.97
C SER A 223 -23.54 3.80 11.02
N VAL A 224 -22.33 4.33 11.22
CA VAL A 224 -21.09 3.90 10.55
C VAL A 224 -20.04 3.66 11.62
N THR A 225 -19.21 2.63 11.41
CA THR A 225 -18.06 2.32 12.25
C THR A 225 -16.75 2.42 11.46
N GLN A 226 -15.68 2.78 12.16
CA GLN A 226 -14.33 2.87 11.61
C GLN A 226 -13.32 2.43 12.67
N GLU A 227 -12.30 1.68 12.26
CA GLU A 227 -11.20 1.26 13.13
C GLU A 227 -10.07 2.29 13.09
N VAL A 228 -9.49 2.58 14.27
CA VAL A 228 -8.24 3.33 14.40
C VAL A 228 -7.25 2.52 15.21
N THR A 229 -5.96 2.58 14.81
CA THR A 229 -4.88 1.89 15.52
C THR A 229 -4.04 2.91 16.28
N VAL A 230 -3.93 2.71 17.59
CA VAL A 230 -3.11 3.54 18.48
C VAL A 230 -1.78 2.84 18.73
N LEU A 231 -0.68 3.47 18.33
CA LEU A 231 0.66 2.92 18.39
C LEU A 231 1.44 3.48 19.59
N ASN A 232 2.30 2.62 20.15
CA ASN A 232 3.37 3.09 21.02
C ASN A 232 4.49 3.69 20.15
N GLY A 233 4.78 4.96 20.30
CA GLY A 233 5.77 5.70 19.53
C GLY A 233 7.22 5.49 19.96
N THR A 234 7.51 4.45 20.75
CA THR A 234 8.86 4.12 21.23
C THR A 234 8.99 2.61 21.37
N SER A 235 10.00 2.03 20.74
CA SER A 235 10.35 0.62 20.93
C SER A 235 11.02 0.40 22.30
N THR A 236 10.71 -0.74 22.92
CA THR A 236 11.38 -1.16 24.16
C THR A 236 12.83 -1.53 23.85
N SER A 237 13.78 -1.04 24.65
CA SER A 237 15.19 -1.43 24.52
C SER A 237 15.42 -2.82 25.09
N GLU A 238 15.92 -3.74 24.25
CA GLU A 238 16.26 -5.11 24.64
C GLU A 238 17.32 -5.67 23.71
N THR A 239 18.34 -6.32 24.27
CA THR A 239 19.43 -6.94 23.50
C THR A 239 18.92 -8.06 22.60
N MET A 240 19.36 -8.07 21.35
CA MET A 240 19.01 -9.11 20.38
C MET A 240 19.48 -10.50 20.83
N PRO A 241 18.75 -11.57 20.46
CA PRO A 241 19.20 -12.93 20.65
C PRO A 241 20.57 -13.17 20.03
N LYS A 242 21.44 -13.94 20.70
CA LYS A 242 22.79 -14.20 20.22
C LYS A 242 22.77 -14.95 18.88
N GLY A 243 23.53 -14.44 17.91
CA GLY A 243 23.74 -15.09 16.62
C GLY A 243 22.73 -14.69 15.54
N VAL A 244 21.73 -13.87 15.84
CA VAL A 244 20.84 -13.30 14.80
C VAL A 244 21.56 -12.23 13.97
N ARG A 245 21.09 -12.01 12.75
CA ARG A 245 21.63 -11.03 11.79
C ARG A 245 20.49 -10.20 11.22
N PRO A 246 20.77 -9.04 10.60
CA PRO A 246 19.76 -8.34 9.81
C PRO A 246 19.07 -9.25 8.81
N GLY A 247 17.74 -9.12 8.69
CA GLY A 247 16.90 -9.96 7.85
C GLY A 247 16.15 -11.05 8.62
N ILE A 248 15.80 -12.11 7.93
CA ILE A 248 14.96 -13.21 8.41
C ILE A 248 15.85 -14.31 9.00
N ASN A 249 15.70 -14.60 10.30
CA ASN A 249 16.43 -15.65 11.00
C ASN A 249 15.47 -16.77 11.39
N TYR A 250 15.51 -17.90 10.68
CA TYR A 250 14.67 -19.07 10.98
C TYR A 250 15.20 -19.80 12.22
N VAL A 251 14.42 -19.78 13.30
CA VAL A 251 14.78 -20.38 14.60
C VAL A 251 14.33 -21.84 14.66
N SER A 252 13.13 -22.12 14.17
CA SER A 252 12.54 -23.47 14.13
C SER A 252 11.55 -23.60 12.96
N ASP A 253 10.86 -24.72 12.89
CA ASP A 253 9.78 -24.94 11.91
C ASP A 253 8.57 -24.01 12.12
N THR A 254 8.46 -23.36 13.28
CA THR A 254 7.29 -22.52 13.64
C THR A 254 7.68 -21.16 14.20
N GLU A 255 8.98 -20.82 14.15
CA GLU A 255 9.49 -19.60 14.78
C GLU A 255 10.55 -18.92 13.90
N VAL A 256 10.49 -17.59 13.83
CA VAL A 256 11.41 -16.74 13.10
C VAL A 256 11.74 -15.48 13.88
N THR A 257 13.00 -15.06 13.89
CA THR A 257 13.40 -13.74 14.39
C THR A 257 13.67 -12.82 13.21
N LEU A 258 12.94 -11.71 13.14
CA LEU A 258 13.09 -10.65 12.15
C LEU A 258 13.97 -9.54 12.74
N VAL A 259 14.91 -9.04 11.95
CA VAL A 259 15.83 -7.96 12.36
C VAL A 259 15.95 -6.92 11.25
N LEU A 260 15.55 -5.68 11.55
CA LEU A 260 15.72 -4.55 10.67
C LEU A 260 16.79 -3.59 11.22
N GLN A 261 17.80 -3.25 10.41
CA GLN A 261 18.70 -2.14 10.70
C GLN A 261 18.04 -0.84 10.24
N ALA A 262 17.71 0.06 11.17
CA ALA A 262 17.02 1.32 10.90
C ALA A 262 17.59 2.46 11.79
N PRO A 263 18.78 2.97 11.46
CA PRO A 263 19.45 3.99 12.26
C PRO A 263 18.62 5.27 12.34
N GLY A 264 18.55 5.85 13.54
CA GLY A 264 17.84 7.11 13.80
C GLY A 264 16.32 6.99 13.88
N LYS A 265 15.75 5.77 13.78
CA LYS A 265 14.33 5.51 13.93
C LYS A 265 13.95 5.28 15.39
N LYS A 266 12.66 5.55 15.73
CA LYS A 266 12.18 5.51 17.11
C LYS A 266 11.46 4.20 17.43
N TYR A 267 10.70 3.66 16.47
CA TYR A 267 9.94 2.44 16.63
C TYR A 267 9.65 1.78 15.29
N VAL A 268 9.49 0.47 15.32
CA VAL A 268 9.15 -0.35 14.17
C VAL A 268 8.10 -1.36 14.59
N TYR A 269 7.10 -1.57 13.74
CA TYR A 269 6.17 -2.70 13.81
C TYR A 269 6.40 -3.62 12.62
N VAL A 270 6.09 -4.91 12.77
CA VAL A 270 5.94 -5.80 11.63
C VAL A 270 4.46 -6.06 11.37
N VAL A 271 4.06 -5.97 10.12
CA VAL A 271 2.70 -6.25 9.64
C VAL A 271 2.76 -7.30 8.54
N GLY A 272 1.79 -8.19 8.49
CA GLY A 272 1.78 -9.26 7.50
C GLY A 272 0.60 -10.21 7.67
N ASP A 273 0.62 -11.32 6.94
CA ASP A 273 -0.44 -12.34 6.97
C ASP A 273 -0.70 -12.90 8.38
N PHE A 274 0.32 -12.93 9.24
CA PHE A 274 0.24 -13.47 10.60
C PHE A 274 -0.50 -12.57 11.61
N ASN A 275 -0.77 -11.31 11.28
CA ASN A 275 -1.48 -10.37 12.17
C ASN A 275 -2.55 -9.54 11.43
N ASP A 276 -2.99 -10.04 10.26
CA ASP A 276 -3.97 -9.39 9.38
C ASP A 276 -3.55 -7.96 8.98
N TRP A 277 -2.25 -7.76 8.78
CA TRP A 277 -1.65 -6.49 8.33
C TRP A 277 -1.91 -5.30 9.28
N THR A 278 -2.21 -5.58 10.54
CA THR A 278 -2.48 -4.58 11.56
C THR A 278 -1.30 -4.49 12.53
N PRO A 279 -0.74 -3.29 12.80
CA PRO A 279 0.34 -3.12 13.77
C PRO A 279 -0.21 -3.28 15.19
N LYS A 280 -0.01 -4.46 15.77
CA LYS A 280 -0.41 -4.82 17.15
C LYS A 280 0.79 -4.77 18.09
N ALA A 281 0.55 -4.59 19.39
CA ALA A 281 1.60 -4.46 20.42
C ALA A 281 2.60 -5.63 20.42
N ASP A 282 2.12 -6.87 20.27
CA ASP A 282 2.97 -8.08 20.24
C ASP A 282 3.89 -8.15 19.02
N TYR A 283 3.64 -7.31 18.01
CA TYR A 283 4.40 -7.23 16.76
C TYR A 283 5.23 -5.95 16.69
N GLN A 284 5.35 -5.20 17.80
CA GLN A 284 6.30 -4.10 17.89
C GLN A 284 7.71 -4.65 18.10
N LEU A 285 8.65 -4.21 17.26
CA LEU A 285 10.04 -4.62 17.35
C LEU A 285 10.70 -3.95 18.55
N LYS A 286 11.52 -4.70 19.29
CA LYS A 286 12.41 -4.24 20.34
C LYS A 286 13.62 -3.59 19.69
N GLN A 287 14.28 -2.65 20.39
CA GLN A 287 15.43 -1.91 19.87
C GLN A 287 16.73 -2.32 20.58
N ASP A 288 17.76 -2.63 19.79
CA ASP A 288 19.14 -2.84 20.25
C ASP A 288 20.08 -1.95 19.40
N GLY A 289 20.41 -0.77 19.90
CA GLY A 289 21.16 0.24 19.17
C GLY A 289 20.43 0.70 17.89
N GLU A 290 21.00 0.41 16.72
CA GLU A 290 20.43 0.74 15.42
C GLU A 290 19.54 -0.36 14.86
N TYR A 291 19.42 -1.49 15.57
CA TYR A 291 18.65 -2.65 15.13
C TYR A 291 17.31 -2.73 15.85
N PHE A 292 16.30 -3.15 15.10
CA PHE A 292 14.96 -3.46 15.60
C PHE A 292 14.68 -4.93 15.35
N TRP A 293 14.17 -5.65 16.36
CA TRP A 293 13.97 -7.08 16.24
C TRP A 293 12.72 -7.58 16.95
N VAL A 294 12.15 -8.65 16.43
CA VAL A 294 11.02 -9.38 17.03
C VAL A 294 11.12 -10.85 16.69
N THR A 295 10.72 -11.69 17.61
CA THR A 295 10.56 -13.13 17.35
C THR A 295 9.09 -13.44 17.19
N LEU A 296 8.72 -13.97 16.03
CA LEU A 296 7.38 -14.44 15.71
C LEU A 296 7.33 -15.95 15.94
N SER A 297 6.32 -16.42 16.67
CA SER A 297 6.08 -17.83 16.96
C SER A 297 4.68 -18.26 16.54
N GLY A 298 4.44 -19.58 16.49
CA GLY A 298 3.15 -20.13 16.10
C GLY A 298 2.89 -20.12 14.58
N LEU A 299 3.94 -19.95 13.78
CA LEU A 299 3.84 -20.04 12.32
C LEU A 299 3.62 -21.51 11.89
N THR A 300 2.92 -21.69 10.79
CA THR A 300 2.71 -23.00 10.19
C THR A 300 3.91 -23.39 9.34
N LYS A 301 4.49 -24.56 9.61
CA LYS A 301 5.61 -25.11 8.83
C LYS A 301 5.27 -25.20 7.36
N GLY A 302 6.14 -24.65 6.51
CA GLY A 302 6.00 -24.69 5.04
C GLY A 302 5.02 -23.69 4.46
N GLU A 303 4.32 -22.91 5.27
CA GLU A 303 3.45 -21.83 4.79
C GLU A 303 4.25 -20.56 4.52
N GLU A 304 3.89 -19.86 3.45
CA GLU A 304 4.47 -18.57 3.09
C GLU A 304 3.66 -17.44 3.71
N TYR A 305 4.34 -16.54 4.41
CA TYR A 305 3.76 -15.34 5.01
C TYR A 305 4.36 -14.10 4.36
N ALA A 306 3.51 -13.28 3.75
CA ALA A 306 3.91 -11.95 3.26
C ALA A 306 3.94 -10.96 4.41
N PHE A 307 4.93 -10.04 4.42
CA PHE A 307 5.08 -9.04 5.48
C PHE A 307 5.85 -7.80 5.04
N GLN A 308 5.70 -6.73 5.82
CA GLN A 308 6.48 -5.49 5.76
C GLN A 308 6.80 -4.99 7.17
N TYR A 309 7.79 -4.12 7.27
CA TYR A 309 8.00 -3.29 8.45
C TYR A 309 7.28 -1.96 8.30
N LEU A 310 6.60 -1.51 9.35
CA LEU A 310 6.05 -0.17 9.49
C LEU A 310 7.00 0.64 10.38
N VAL A 311 7.75 1.55 9.79
CA VAL A 311 8.77 2.37 10.46
C VAL A 311 8.20 3.73 10.80
N ASP A 312 8.35 4.15 12.06
CA ASP A 312 7.86 5.43 12.61
C ASP A 312 6.37 5.70 12.24
N GLY A 313 5.57 4.64 12.09
CA GLY A 313 4.12 4.68 11.87
C GLY A 313 3.64 5.12 10.48
N SER A 314 4.56 5.40 9.55
CA SER A 314 4.20 5.98 8.25
C SER A 314 4.95 5.39 7.04
N VAL A 315 6.06 4.68 7.25
CA VAL A 315 6.88 4.16 6.15
C VAL A 315 6.82 2.65 6.14
N TYR A 316 6.20 2.07 5.10
CA TYR A 316 6.18 0.63 4.88
C TYR A 316 7.38 0.22 4.02
N VAL A 317 8.16 -0.76 4.50
CA VAL A 317 9.33 -1.28 3.79
C VAL A 317 9.38 -2.79 3.84
N ALA A 318 9.74 -3.42 2.72
CA ALA A 318 10.11 -4.83 2.69
C ALA A 318 11.45 -5.06 3.40
N ASP A 319 11.71 -6.30 3.84
CA ASP A 319 12.99 -6.68 4.41
C ASP A 319 14.08 -6.68 3.31
N PRO A 320 15.14 -5.88 3.43
CA PRO A 320 16.18 -5.78 2.40
C PRO A 320 17.02 -7.07 2.23
N TYR A 321 16.94 -7.99 3.20
CA TYR A 321 17.65 -9.28 3.17
C TYR A 321 16.75 -10.47 2.83
N THR A 322 15.49 -10.20 2.44
CA THR A 322 14.57 -11.27 2.05
C THR A 322 15.05 -12.02 0.81
N ASP A 323 14.75 -13.31 0.74
CA ASP A 323 15.08 -14.16 -0.42
C ASP A 323 13.87 -14.39 -1.36
N LYS A 324 12.72 -13.77 -1.08
CA LYS A 324 11.53 -13.73 -1.93
C LYS A 324 10.71 -12.48 -1.63
N VAL A 325 10.23 -11.84 -2.68
CA VAL A 325 9.30 -10.70 -2.59
C VAL A 325 8.05 -10.97 -3.42
N LEU A 326 6.99 -10.17 -3.17
CA LEU A 326 5.84 -10.03 -4.07
C LEU A 326 5.76 -8.59 -4.54
N ASP A 327 5.59 -8.42 -5.85
CA ASP A 327 5.53 -7.13 -6.53
C ASP A 327 4.09 -6.87 -7.04
N PRO A 328 3.42 -5.82 -6.56
CA PRO A 328 2.03 -5.51 -6.95
C PRO A 328 1.87 -5.15 -8.43
N TRP A 329 2.95 -4.74 -9.08
CA TRP A 329 2.90 -4.23 -10.44
C TRP A 329 3.27 -5.28 -11.48
N ASN A 330 4.24 -6.16 -11.17
CA ASN A 330 4.88 -7.02 -12.17
C ASN A 330 4.59 -8.51 -12.00
N ASP A 331 4.28 -9.01 -10.79
CA ASP A 331 4.04 -10.44 -10.56
C ASP A 331 2.85 -10.99 -11.37
N GLN A 332 1.86 -10.16 -11.68
CA GLN A 332 0.70 -10.53 -12.49
C GLN A 332 1.04 -10.94 -13.94
N TYR A 333 2.23 -10.60 -14.42
CA TYR A 333 2.73 -10.94 -15.76
C TYR A 333 3.68 -12.15 -15.76
N ILE A 334 3.90 -12.78 -14.59
CA ILE A 334 4.72 -14.00 -14.48
C ILE A 334 3.81 -15.20 -14.71
N GLU A 335 4.13 -15.99 -15.72
CA GLU A 335 3.35 -17.17 -16.06
C GLU A 335 3.49 -18.27 -14.99
N SER A 336 2.42 -19.01 -14.76
CA SER A 336 2.42 -20.15 -13.82
C SER A 336 3.34 -21.30 -14.23
N THR A 337 3.75 -21.36 -15.49
CA THR A 337 4.78 -22.27 -16.02
C THR A 337 6.18 -21.86 -15.60
N THR A 338 6.44 -20.56 -15.48
CA THR A 338 7.71 -20.00 -15.00
C THR A 338 7.83 -20.06 -13.48
N TYR A 339 6.79 -19.63 -12.77
CA TYR A 339 6.76 -19.69 -11.31
C TYR A 339 5.47 -20.37 -10.82
N PRO A 340 5.45 -21.69 -10.67
CA PRO A 340 4.29 -22.41 -10.16
C PRO A 340 3.92 -21.99 -8.75
N ASN A 341 2.60 -21.78 -8.50
CA ASN A 341 2.06 -21.44 -7.18
C ASN A 341 2.67 -20.17 -6.56
N LEU A 342 2.98 -19.17 -7.38
CA LEU A 342 3.38 -17.87 -6.85
C LEU A 342 2.28 -17.35 -5.92
N LYS A 343 2.67 -17.01 -4.66
CA LYS A 343 1.74 -16.45 -3.68
C LYS A 343 1.16 -15.15 -4.24
N PRO A 344 -0.19 -14.96 -4.20
CA PRO A 344 -0.80 -13.72 -4.65
C PRO A 344 -0.35 -12.53 -3.78
N TYR A 345 -0.16 -11.39 -4.40
CA TYR A 345 0.09 -10.13 -3.67
C TYR A 345 -1.10 -9.78 -2.76
N PRO A 346 -0.89 -9.33 -1.51
CA PRO A 346 -1.96 -8.99 -0.55
C PRO A 346 -2.63 -7.64 -0.89
N THR A 347 -3.35 -7.60 -2.00
CA THR A 347 -4.02 -6.40 -2.51
C THR A 347 -4.97 -5.80 -1.47
N GLY A 348 -4.92 -4.47 -1.29
CA GLY A 348 -5.72 -3.71 -0.33
C GLY A 348 -5.23 -3.80 1.12
N LYS A 349 -4.19 -4.61 1.40
CA LYS A 349 -3.60 -4.78 2.74
C LYS A 349 -2.20 -4.21 2.86
N ALA A 350 -1.42 -4.22 1.78
CA ALA A 350 -0.03 -3.77 1.72
C ALA A 350 0.18 -2.66 0.70
N GLU A 351 1.29 -1.92 0.82
CA GLU A 351 1.73 -0.89 -0.12
C GLU A 351 3.14 -1.21 -0.65
N GLY A 352 3.31 -1.14 -1.98
CA GLY A 352 4.60 -1.44 -2.61
C GLY A 352 5.02 -2.90 -2.47
N ILE A 353 6.30 -3.18 -2.57
CA ILE A 353 6.84 -4.55 -2.52
C ILE A 353 6.76 -5.10 -1.09
N VAL A 354 6.40 -6.37 -0.95
CA VAL A 354 6.37 -7.09 0.33
C VAL A 354 7.36 -8.23 0.34
N SER A 355 7.94 -8.51 1.50
CA SER A 355 8.79 -9.68 1.73
C SER A 355 7.98 -10.93 2.00
N VAL A 356 8.55 -12.09 1.73
CA VAL A 356 7.95 -13.39 2.07
C VAL A 356 8.90 -14.18 2.96
N LEU A 357 8.39 -14.70 4.07
CA LEU A 357 9.06 -15.68 4.91
C LEU A 357 8.36 -17.03 4.83
N GLN A 358 9.10 -18.12 5.01
CA GLN A 358 8.58 -19.47 5.04
C GLN A 358 9.45 -20.35 5.98
N THR A 359 8.89 -20.77 7.11
CA THR A 359 9.57 -21.66 8.05
C THR A 359 9.57 -23.11 7.54
N GLY A 360 10.50 -23.91 8.03
CA GLY A 360 10.54 -25.34 7.72
C GLY A 360 10.81 -25.69 6.25
N GLN A 361 11.46 -24.79 5.52
CA GLN A 361 11.91 -25.10 4.16
C GLN A 361 12.88 -26.28 4.15
N ALA A 362 12.66 -27.22 3.24
CA ALA A 362 13.59 -28.33 3.04
C ALA A 362 14.96 -27.82 2.54
N ALA A 363 16.03 -28.32 3.12
CA ALA A 363 17.36 -28.04 2.62
C ALA A 363 17.49 -28.57 1.18
N TYR A 364 18.13 -27.78 0.32
CA TYR A 364 18.40 -28.23 -1.05
C TYR A 364 19.44 -29.35 -1.04
N ASN A 365 19.11 -30.47 -1.67
CA ASN A 365 20.05 -31.61 -1.79
C ASN A 365 20.97 -31.42 -3.00
N TRP A 366 22.15 -30.86 -2.76
CA TRP A 366 23.15 -30.64 -3.79
C TRP A 366 23.62 -31.97 -4.40
N LYS A 367 23.51 -32.12 -5.72
CA LYS A 367 23.94 -33.32 -6.45
C LYS A 367 25.48 -33.38 -6.54
N VAL A 368 26.11 -32.21 -6.73
CA VAL A 368 27.57 -32.10 -6.80
C VAL A 368 28.09 -31.65 -5.44
N LYS A 369 28.83 -32.52 -4.74
CA LYS A 369 29.34 -32.26 -3.38
C LYS A 369 30.83 -31.87 -3.37
N ASN A 370 31.56 -32.32 -4.36
CA ASN A 370 33.01 -32.08 -4.48
C ASN A 370 33.29 -31.51 -5.88
N PHE A 371 33.03 -30.21 -6.04
CA PHE A 371 33.30 -29.53 -7.29
C PHE A 371 34.72 -28.98 -7.31
N GLU A 372 35.51 -29.42 -8.29
CA GLU A 372 36.84 -28.88 -8.56
C GLU A 372 36.73 -27.80 -9.65
N ARG A 373 37.08 -26.59 -9.31
CA ARG A 373 37.06 -25.47 -10.26
C ARG A 373 38.22 -25.61 -11.25
N PRO A 374 38.00 -25.35 -12.55
CA PRO A 374 39.08 -25.18 -13.49
C PRO A 374 40.07 -24.12 -13.02
N ALA A 375 41.36 -24.30 -13.36
CA ALA A 375 42.38 -23.27 -13.13
C ALA A 375 42.01 -21.99 -13.88
N SER A 376 42.23 -20.81 -13.27
CA SER A 376 41.78 -19.53 -13.82
C SER A 376 42.31 -19.24 -15.24
N GLU A 377 43.50 -19.67 -15.54
CA GLU A 377 44.13 -19.54 -16.87
C GLU A 377 43.55 -20.48 -17.94
N LYS A 378 42.68 -21.43 -17.54
CA LYS A 378 42.02 -22.38 -18.43
C LYS A 378 40.52 -22.10 -18.60
N LEU A 379 40.01 -20.98 -18.06
CA LEU A 379 38.63 -20.65 -18.18
C LEU A 379 38.26 -20.27 -19.62
N VAL A 380 37.18 -20.86 -20.10
CA VAL A 380 36.42 -20.44 -21.28
C VAL A 380 35.07 -19.99 -20.79
N ILE A 381 34.92 -18.67 -20.70
CA ILE A 381 33.79 -18.03 -20.05
C ILE A 381 32.72 -17.68 -21.09
N TYR A 382 31.47 -18.00 -20.78
CA TYR A 382 30.30 -17.57 -21.54
C TYR A 382 29.44 -16.67 -20.64
N GLU A 383 29.36 -15.40 -21.00
CA GLU A 383 28.46 -14.47 -20.33
C GLU A 383 27.02 -14.71 -20.80
N MET A 384 26.07 -14.85 -19.88
CA MET A 384 24.71 -15.26 -20.19
C MET A 384 23.68 -14.35 -19.49
N LEU A 385 22.74 -13.82 -20.26
CA LEU A 385 21.49 -13.24 -19.76
C LEU A 385 20.40 -14.31 -19.87
N ILE A 386 19.87 -14.77 -18.76
CA ILE A 386 18.85 -15.84 -18.72
C ILE A 386 17.63 -15.44 -19.57
N ARG A 387 17.19 -14.18 -19.50
CA ARG A 387 16.05 -13.65 -20.26
C ARG A 387 16.18 -13.90 -21.77
N ASP A 388 17.36 -13.70 -22.32
CA ASP A 388 17.58 -13.68 -23.78
C ASP A 388 18.21 -14.98 -24.33
N PHE A 389 18.53 -15.91 -23.44
CA PHE A 389 19.28 -17.13 -23.85
C PHE A 389 18.36 -18.20 -24.47
N THR A 390 17.10 -18.31 -23.99
CA THR A 390 16.08 -19.19 -24.55
C THR A 390 14.75 -18.45 -24.67
N GLU A 391 13.85 -18.95 -25.51
CA GLU A 391 12.50 -18.37 -25.68
C GLU A 391 11.69 -18.40 -24.38
N GLU A 392 11.90 -19.42 -23.55
CA GLU A 392 11.21 -19.60 -22.26
C GLU A 392 11.77 -18.70 -21.15
N HIS A 393 12.92 -18.05 -21.36
CA HIS A 393 13.61 -17.15 -20.43
C HIS A 393 13.75 -17.67 -18.98
N THR A 394 13.85 -18.97 -18.78
CA THR A 394 13.88 -19.60 -17.45
C THR A 394 15.19 -20.31 -17.14
N PHE A 395 15.51 -20.47 -15.84
CA PHE A 395 16.63 -21.30 -15.39
C PHE A 395 16.52 -22.74 -15.91
N ASN A 396 15.33 -23.32 -15.94
CA ASN A 396 15.13 -24.68 -16.40
C ASN A 396 15.43 -24.82 -17.88
N ALA A 397 14.99 -23.90 -18.72
CA ALA A 397 15.32 -23.94 -20.15
C ALA A 397 16.82 -23.69 -20.42
N ALA A 398 17.44 -22.77 -19.68
CA ALA A 398 18.89 -22.54 -19.75
C ALA A 398 19.67 -23.79 -19.33
N LYS A 399 19.25 -24.49 -18.28
CA LYS A 399 19.86 -25.74 -17.81
C LYS A 399 19.87 -26.82 -18.90
N GLU A 400 18.85 -26.94 -19.71
CA GLU A 400 18.79 -27.90 -20.82
C GLU A 400 19.83 -27.63 -21.91
N LYS A 401 20.39 -26.42 -21.97
CA LYS A 401 21.45 -26.04 -22.92
C LYS A 401 22.86 -26.17 -22.37
N LEU A 402 23.05 -26.58 -21.10
CA LEU A 402 24.41 -26.70 -20.51
C LEU A 402 25.29 -27.70 -21.21
N GLU A 403 24.75 -28.83 -21.67
CA GLU A 403 25.53 -29.83 -22.41
C GLU A 403 25.98 -29.28 -23.79
N TYR A 404 25.15 -28.44 -24.44
CA TYR A 404 25.56 -27.76 -25.67
C TYR A 404 26.74 -26.82 -25.41
N LEU A 405 26.67 -25.99 -24.37
CA LEU A 405 27.77 -25.07 -24.00
C LEU A 405 29.04 -25.83 -23.65
N LYS A 406 28.94 -26.92 -22.91
CA LYS A 406 30.08 -27.81 -22.57
C LYS A 406 30.71 -28.40 -23.80
N ASN A 407 29.91 -28.87 -24.75
CA ASN A 407 30.41 -29.42 -26.01
C ASN A 407 31.07 -28.36 -26.91
N LEU A 408 30.68 -27.10 -26.76
CA LEU A 408 31.32 -25.94 -27.39
C LEU A 408 32.68 -25.61 -26.77
N GLY A 409 33.01 -26.17 -25.59
CA GLY A 409 34.23 -25.95 -24.85
C GLY A 409 34.11 -24.93 -23.71
N VAL A 410 32.91 -24.40 -23.45
CA VAL A 410 32.66 -23.52 -22.30
C VAL A 410 32.79 -24.31 -21.00
N ASN A 411 33.55 -23.79 -20.04
CA ASN A 411 33.71 -24.39 -18.71
C ASN A 411 33.42 -23.44 -17.54
N ALA A 412 33.00 -22.23 -17.85
CA ALA A 412 32.50 -21.26 -16.90
C ALA A 412 31.35 -20.44 -17.50
N ILE A 413 30.31 -20.23 -16.75
CA ILE A 413 29.18 -19.32 -17.09
C ILE A 413 29.24 -18.13 -16.17
N GLU A 414 29.26 -16.93 -16.74
CA GLU A 414 29.11 -15.67 -16.04
C GLU A 414 27.66 -15.20 -16.22
N LEU A 415 26.83 -15.37 -15.18
CA LEU A 415 25.47 -14.92 -15.25
C LEU A 415 25.41 -13.39 -15.10
N MET A 416 24.76 -12.70 -16.02
CA MET A 416 24.28 -11.34 -15.76
C MET A 416 23.35 -11.38 -14.54
N PRO A 417 23.17 -10.26 -13.79
CA PRO A 417 22.50 -10.31 -12.50
C PRO A 417 21.13 -10.97 -12.56
N ILE A 418 20.90 -11.90 -11.66
CA ILE A 418 19.68 -12.71 -11.54
C ILE A 418 18.84 -12.35 -10.32
N ASN A 419 19.23 -11.30 -9.61
CA ASN A 419 18.52 -10.82 -8.43
C ASN A 419 17.28 -10.07 -8.84
N GLU A 420 16.25 -10.03 -7.97
CA GLU A 420 15.05 -9.21 -8.18
C GLU A 420 15.42 -7.78 -8.57
N PHE A 421 14.94 -7.34 -9.72
CA PHE A 421 15.13 -6.01 -10.29
C PHE A 421 13.78 -5.33 -10.53
N GLU A 422 13.79 -4.06 -10.89
CA GLU A 422 12.59 -3.32 -11.22
C GLU A 422 11.99 -3.80 -12.55
N GLY A 423 10.74 -4.27 -12.51
CA GLY A 423 10.02 -4.82 -13.67
C GLY A 423 10.40 -6.27 -13.98
N ASN A 424 9.99 -6.76 -15.17
CA ASN A 424 10.27 -8.13 -15.63
C ASN A 424 11.23 -8.17 -16.83
N THR A 425 11.70 -7.01 -17.32
CA THR A 425 12.52 -6.90 -18.52
C THR A 425 13.75 -6.02 -18.30
N SER A 426 14.75 -6.54 -17.58
CA SER A 426 16.01 -5.83 -17.32
C SER A 426 17.20 -6.72 -17.70
N TRP A 427 18.37 -6.12 -17.80
CA TRP A 427 19.64 -6.84 -17.81
C TRP A 427 20.10 -7.22 -16.37
N GLY A 428 19.32 -6.84 -15.35
CA GLY A 428 19.57 -7.15 -13.95
C GLY A 428 20.50 -6.16 -13.21
N TYR A 429 21.03 -5.13 -13.89
CA TYR A 429 21.96 -4.16 -13.26
C TYR A 429 21.25 -3.06 -12.45
N ASN A 430 19.94 -3.16 -12.26
CA ASN A 430 19.12 -2.33 -11.38
C ASN A 430 18.44 -3.17 -10.29
N PRO A 431 19.20 -3.94 -9.46
CA PRO A 431 18.61 -4.84 -8.49
C PRO A 431 17.86 -4.06 -7.39
N SER A 432 16.67 -4.53 -7.06
CA SER A 432 15.85 -4.01 -5.97
C SER A 432 16.08 -4.80 -4.67
N PHE A 433 16.28 -6.13 -4.79
CA PHE A 433 16.55 -7.03 -3.65
C PHE A 433 17.70 -7.97 -3.95
N TYR A 434 18.84 -7.73 -3.30
CA TYR A 434 20.10 -8.42 -3.59
C TYR A 434 20.13 -9.89 -3.19
N PHE A 435 19.23 -10.37 -2.35
CA PHE A 435 19.20 -11.75 -1.85
C PHE A 435 18.04 -12.57 -2.43
N ALA A 436 17.12 -11.94 -3.13
CA ALA A 436 16.02 -12.59 -3.83
C ALA A 436 16.39 -12.90 -5.27
N VAL A 437 16.04 -14.08 -5.73
CA VAL A 437 16.15 -14.47 -7.15
C VAL A 437 14.95 -13.92 -7.89
N ASP A 438 15.17 -13.33 -9.06
CA ASP A 438 14.10 -12.77 -9.87
C ASP A 438 13.11 -13.86 -10.31
N LYS A 439 11.85 -13.64 -10.00
CA LYS A 439 10.76 -14.59 -10.23
C LYS A 439 10.45 -14.80 -11.71
N TYR A 440 10.81 -13.85 -12.56
CA TYR A 440 10.62 -13.96 -14.00
C TYR A 440 11.50 -15.03 -14.64
N TYR A 441 12.58 -15.45 -13.95
CA TYR A 441 13.46 -16.54 -14.38
C TYR A 441 13.11 -17.89 -13.76
N GLY A 442 12.22 -17.94 -12.79
CA GLY A 442 11.82 -19.16 -12.09
C GLY A 442 12.02 -19.09 -10.58
N THR A 443 11.91 -20.24 -9.95
CA THR A 443 12.01 -20.36 -8.49
C THR A 443 13.48 -20.43 -8.02
N LYS A 444 13.71 -20.12 -6.74
CA LYS A 444 15.00 -20.37 -6.07
C LYS A 444 15.46 -21.83 -6.20
N HIS A 445 14.51 -22.78 -6.28
CA HIS A 445 14.82 -24.20 -6.51
C HIS A 445 15.36 -24.43 -7.93
N ASP A 446 14.73 -23.82 -8.94
CA ASP A 446 15.18 -23.94 -10.34
C ASP A 446 16.58 -23.36 -10.53
N PHE A 447 16.87 -22.20 -9.92
CA PHE A 447 18.21 -21.63 -9.93
C PHE A 447 19.26 -22.55 -9.30
N ARG A 448 18.94 -23.19 -8.16
CA ARG A 448 19.84 -24.17 -7.53
C ARG A 448 20.01 -25.45 -8.35
N ALA A 449 19.03 -25.80 -9.16
CA ALA A 449 19.06 -26.96 -10.04
C ALA A 449 19.81 -26.69 -11.37
N PHE A 450 19.86 -25.42 -11.81
CA PHE A 450 20.66 -24.91 -12.89
C PHE A 450 22.15 -24.94 -12.51
#